data_e56c85149662743a383eb475660cd3e8
#
_entry.id   e56c85149662743a383eb475660cd3e8
#
_cell.length_a   1.000
_cell.length_b   1.000
_cell.length_c   1.000
_cell.angle_alpha   90.00
_cell.angle_beta   90.00
_cell.angle_gamma   90.00
#
_symmetry.space_group_name_H-M   'P 1'
#
loop_
_entity.id
_entity.type
_entity.pdbx_description
1 polymer ?
#
loop_
_entity_poly.entity_id
_entity_poly.type
_entity_poly.pdbx_seq_one_letter_code
_entity_poly.pdbx_strand_id
1 'polypeptide(L)'
;MRASVNFWYTTVNSNTTSIWPTAAKPGPITQAQIDVFTNNAAVKFTPGDVAGNYKKIITQSWLASMFNAVETWCTVRRTGLTPKDASYTPTTYNRLPYPDDEKTNNAANLSAIGGNVGPEVQIQKKVYWMP
;
A
#
# COMPACT_ATOMS: atom_id res chain seq x y z
N MET A 1 9.92 5.52 13.64
CA MET A 1 10.70 4.78 12.63
C MET A 1 11.88 4.01 13.21
N ARG A 2 12.91 4.65 13.82
CA ARG A 2 14.08 3.93 14.42
C ARG A 2 13.67 2.80 15.37
N ALA A 3 12.77 3.07 16.32
CA ALA A 3 12.29 2.07 17.27
C ALA A 3 11.59 0.90 16.57
N SER A 4 10.81 1.16 15.53
CA SER A 4 10.13 0.13 14.74
C SER A 4 11.12 -0.74 13.98
N VAL A 5 12.12 -0.15 13.32
CA VAL A 5 13.16 -0.90 12.61
C VAL A 5 13.92 -1.81 13.58
N ASN A 6 14.34 -1.29 14.73
CA ASN A 6 15.05 -2.06 15.74
C ASN A 6 14.19 -3.19 16.33
N PHE A 7 12.91 -2.92 16.60
CA PHE A 7 11.96 -3.91 17.09
C PHE A 7 11.83 -5.08 16.11
N TRP A 8 11.51 -4.80 14.86
CA TRP A 8 11.34 -5.84 13.86
C TRP A 8 12.62 -6.60 13.57
N TYR A 9 13.74 -5.90 13.50
CA TYR A 9 15.04 -6.54 13.33
C TYR A 9 15.35 -7.51 14.48
N THR A 10 15.17 -7.08 15.73
CA THR A 10 15.40 -7.92 16.92
C THR A 10 14.45 -9.11 16.92
N THR A 11 13.16 -8.88 16.63
CA THR A 11 12.14 -9.94 16.62
C THR A 11 12.43 -11.00 15.57
N VAL A 12 12.79 -10.61 14.35
CA VAL A 12 13.11 -11.54 13.27
C VAL A 12 14.40 -12.32 13.56
N ASN A 13 15.42 -11.66 14.12
CA ASN A 13 16.70 -12.29 14.36
C ASN A 13 16.77 -13.11 15.65
N SER A 14 15.91 -12.84 16.65
CA SER A 14 15.82 -13.63 17.87
C SER A 14 15.02 -14.92 17.69
N ASN A 15 14.30 -15.06 16.58
CA ASN A 15 13.54 -16.27 16.30
C ASN A 15 14.50 -17.42 15.99
N THR A 16 14.56 -18.40 16.89
CA THR A 16 15.45 -19.58 16.79
C THR A 16 15.02 -20.53 15.66
N THR A 17 13.76 -20.46 15.22
CA THR A 17 13.24 -21.20 14.06
C THR A 17 13.46 -20.43 12.76
N SER A 18 14.53 -19.67 12.68
CA SER A 18 14.86 -18.85 11.52
C SER A 18 14.68 -19.62 10.22
N ILE A 19 13.79 -19.10 9.36
CA ILE A 19 13.61 -19.57 7.98
C ILE A 19 14.84 -19.28 7.11
N TRP A 20 15.83 -18.55 7.65
CA TRP A 20 17.06 -18.22 6.94
C TRP A 20 18.14 -19.25 7.19
N PRO A 21 18.78 -19.81 6.17
CA PRO A 21 20.04 -20.52 6.33
C PRO A 21 21.03 -19.61 7.06
N THR A 22 21.81 -20.18 7.98
CA THR A 22 22.75 -19.43 8.84
C THR A 22 23.66 -18.48 8.04
N ALA A 23 24.06 -18.88 6.83
CA ALA A 23 24.89 -18.08 5.93
C ALA A 23 24.16 -16.90 5.25
N ALA A 24 22.83 -16.91 5.22
CA ALA A 24 22.01 -15.87 4.58
C ALA A 24 21.34 -14.91 5.57
N LYS A 25 21.58 -15.12 6.88
CA LYS A 25 21.01 -14.24 7.91
C LYS A 25 21.55 -12.82 7.76
N PRO A 26 20.67 -11.81 7.60
CA PRO A 26 21.13 -10.42 7.52
C PRO A 26 21.92 -10.03 8.77
N GLY A 27 23.03 -9.34 8.57
CA GLY A 27 23.79 -8.76 9.69
C GLY A 27 23.00 -7.67 10.41
N PRO A 28 23.43 -7.28 11.63
CA PRO A 28 22.78 -6.23 12.40
C PRO A 28 22.76 -4.90 11.63
N ILE A 29 21.59 -4.25 11.63
CA ILE A 29 21.45 -2.91 11.06
C ILE A 29 22.16 -1.93 12.00
N THR A 30 23.20 -1.27 11.50
CA THR A 30 23.95 -0.29 12.25
C THR A 30 23.19 1.05 12.38
N GLN A 31 23.51 1.82 13.45
CA GLN A 31 22.95 3.17 13.61
C GLN A 31 23.25 4.06 12.40
N ALA A 32 24.43 3.95 11.82
CA ALA A 32 24.81 4.70 10.63
C ALA A 32 23.90 4.40 9.43
N GLN A 33 23.53 3.13 9.20
CA GLN A 33 22.59 2.75 8.14
C GLN A 33 21.19 3.32 8.39
N ILE A 34 20.72 3.29 9.65
CA ILE A 34 19.45 3.91 10.03
C ILE A 34 19.48 5.42 9.78
N ASP A 35 20.58 6.08 10.12
CA ASP A 35 20.74 7.53 9.92
C ASP A 35 20.79 7.90 8.44
N VAL A 36 21.48 7.15 7.60
CA VAL A 36 21.46 7.32 6.15
C VAL A 36 20.03 7.22 5.61
N PHE A 37 19.29 6.19 6.00
CA PHE A 37 17.90 6.00 5.59
C PHE A 37 17.00 7.15 6.05
N THR A 38 17.04 7.50 7.33
CA THR A 38 16.17 8.54 7.90
C THR A 38 16.48 9.95 7.44
N ASN A 39 17.72 10.20 6.99
CA ASN A 39 18.14 11.48 6.40
C ASN A 39 17.94 11.56 4.89
N ASN A 40 17.55 10.45 4.24
CA ASN A 40 17.27 10.47 2.82
C ASN A 40 16.13 11.45 2.50
N ALA A 41 16.25 12.23 1.44
CA ALA A 41 15.27 13.23 1.03
C ALA A 41 13.86 12.66 0.78
N ALA A 42 13.79 11.39 0.34
CA ALA A 42 12.52 10.68 0.14
C ALA A 42 11.81 10.26 1.46
N VAL A 43 12.50 10.32 2.59
CA VAL A 43 12.00 9.88 3.91
C VAL A 43 11.92 11.05 4.89
N LYS A 44 12.94 11.89 4.89
CA LYS A 44 13.07 13.03 5.83
C LYS A 44 11.98 14.05 5.59
N PHE A 45 11.33 14.49 6.66
CA PHE A 45 10.33 15.55 6.59
C PHE A 45 10.97 16.90 6.25
N THR A 46 10.26 17.64 5.40
CA THR A 46 10.62 19.01 5.01
C THR A 46 9.72 19.98 5.77
N PRO A 47 10.25 20.87 6.61
CA PRO A 47 9.44 21.86 7.31
C PRO A 47 8.59 22.69 6.34
N GLY A 48 7.31 22.87 6.64
CA GLY A 48 6.38 23.63 5.81
C GLY A 48 5.77 22.88 4.61
N ASP A 49 6.32 21.73 4.20
CA ASP A 49 5.80 20.93 3.08
C ASP A 49 4.83 19.86 3.60
N VAL A 50 3.58 20.25 3.89
CA VAL A 50 2.56 19.33 4.40
C VAL A 50 2.22 18.24 3.38
N ALA A 51 2.01 18.61 2.12
CA ALA A 51 1.62 17.67 1.07
C ALA A 51 2.73 16.65 0.75
N GLY A 52 3.98 17.12 0.61
CA GLY A 52 5.12 16.24 0.38
C GLY A 52 5.40 15.32 1.58
N ASN A 53 5.28 15.83 2.80
CA ASN A 53 5.43 15.02 4.00
C ASN A 53 4.33 13.96 4.12
N TYR A 54 3.09 14.31 3.78
CA TYR A 54 1.98 13.35 3.72
C TYR A 54 2.27 12.22 2.71
N LYS A 55 2.73 12.58 1.51
CA LYS A 55 3.13 11.58 0.50
C LYS A 55 4.25 10.66 1.02
N LYS A 56 5.23 11.19 1.75
CA LYS A 56 6.30 10.39 2.36
C LYS A 56 5.74 9.39 3.39
N ILE A 57 4.78 9.82 4.23
CA ILE A 57 4.11 8.94 5.19
C ILE A 57 3.38 7.81 4.47
N ILE A 58 2.58 8.14 3.46
CA ILE A 58 1.81 7.15 2.70
C ILE A 58 2.74 6.15 2.00
N THR A 59 3.85 6.62 1.43
CA THR A 59 4.85 5.75 0.81
C THR A 59 5.46 4.76 1.82
N GLN A 60 5.81 5.22 3.02
CA GLN A 60 6.34 4.34 4.07
C GLN A 60 5.28 3.36 4.60
N SER A 61 4.04 3.82 4.75
CA SER A 61 2.91 2.96 5.11
C SER A 61 2.66 1.88 4.06
N TRP A 62 2.69 2.24 2.78
CA TRP A 62 2.55 1.31 1.67
C TRP A 62 3.66 0.23 1.68
N LEU A 63 4.91 0.63 1.87
CA LEU A 63 6.04 -0.29 1.98
C LEU A 63 5.90 -1.22 3.20
N ALA A 64 5.45 -0.70 4.34
CA ALA A 64 5.24 -1.50 5.55
C ALA A 64 4.10 -2.52 5.38
N SER A 65 3.13 -2.22 4.51
CA SER A 65 1.97 -3.08 4.22
C SER A 65 2.20 -4.03 3.03
N MET A 66 3.44 -4.21 2.58
CA MET A 66 3.78 -4.98 1.37
C MET A 66 3.20 -6.41 1.38
N PHE A 67 3.12 -7.04 2.54
CA PHE A 67 2.53 -8.38 2.70
C PHE A 67 1.03 -8.37 3.02
N ASN A 68 0.41 -7.17 3.08
CA ASN A 68 -1.02 -7.00 3.29
C ASN A 68 -1.64 -6.27 2.09
N ALA A 69 -1.94 -7.03 1.05
CA ALA A 69 -2.45 -6.49 -0.21
C ALA A 69 -3.75 -5.71 -0.05
N VAL A 70 -4.63 -6.13 0.87
CA VAL A 70 -5.90 -5.47 1.14
C VAL A 70 -5.68 -4.07 1.72
N GLU A 71 -4.83 -3.94 2.74
CA GLU A 71 -4.53 -2.63 3.35
C GLU A 71 -3.78 -1.72 2.37
N THR A 72 -2.85 -2.28 1.61
CA THR A 72 -2.14 -1.56 0.54
C THR A 72 -3.13 -0.98 -0.49
N TRP A 73 -4.06 -1.80 -0.96
CA TRP A 73 -5.09 -1.37 -1.90
C TRP A 73 -6.05 -0.32 -1.30
N CYS A 74 -6.47 -0.52 -0.05
CA CYS A 74 -7.31 0.45 0.66
C CYS A 74 -6.59 1.80 0.84
N THR A 75 -5.30 1.80 1.16
CA THR A 75 -4.49 3.02 1.29
C THR A 75 -4.43 3.78 -0.02
N VAL A 76 -4.17 3.10 -1.14
CA VAL A 76 -4.15 3.71 -2.48
C VAL A 76 -5.50 4.34 -2.82
N ARG A 77 -6.60 3.62 -2.60
CA ARG A 77 -7.94 4.10 -2.90
C ARG A 77 -8.32 5.31 -2.04
N ARG A 78 -7.93 5.32 -0.78
CA ARG A 78 -8.27 6.38 0.19
C ARG A 78 -7.49 7.66 -0.03
N THR A 79 -6.26 7.55 -0.49
CA THR A 79 -5.35 8.69 -0.59
C THR A 79 -5.10 9.17 -2.03
N GLY A 80 -5.36 8.33 -3.02
CA GLY A 80 -4.95 8.54 -4.41
C GLY A 80 -3.44 8.49 -4.62
N LEU A 81 -2.67 8.23 -3.55
CA LEU A 81 -1.21 8.24 -3.56
C LEU A 81 -0.66 6.83 -3.64
N THR A 82 0.23 6.60 -4.58
CA THR A 82 1.01 5.36 -4.67
C THR A 82 2.47 5.72 -4.85
N PRO A 83 3.42 4.91 -4.38
CA PRO A 83 4.84 5.02 -4.73
C PRO A 83 5.08 4.49 -6.14
N LYS A 84 4.35 5.00 -7.14
CA LYS A 84 4.55 4.60 -8.53
C LYS A 84 5.70 5.36 -9.15
N ASP A 85 6.41 4.71 -10.05
CA ASP A 85 7.15 5.37 -11.10
C ASP A 85 6.19 6.15 -12.00
N ALA A 86 6.58 7.35 -12.43
CA ALA A 86 5.77 8.19 -13.31
C ALA A 86 5.48 7.52 -14.67
N SER A 87 6.29 6.55 -15.08
CA SER A 87 6.11 5.76 -16.29
C SER A 87 5.07 4.65 -16.16
N TYR A 88 4.70 4.29 -14.93
CA TYR A 88 3.75 3.22 -14.68
C TYR A 88 2.31 3.72 -14.63
N THR A 89 1.49 3.32 -15.60
CA THR A 89 0.05 3.60 -15.65
C THR A 89 -0.71 2.32 -15.31
N PRO A 90 -0.93 2.00 -14.03
CA PRO A 90 -1.70 0.81 -13.68
C PRO A 90 -3.16 0.99 -14.05
N THR A 91 -3.80 -0.07 -14.47
CA THR A 91 -5.26 -0.15 -14.45
C THR A 91 -5.72 0.10 -13.02
N THR A 92 -6.51 1.15 -12.82
CA THR A 92 -6.93 1.55 -11.48
C THR A 92 -8.11 0.70 -11.05
N TYR A 93 -7.87 -0.28 -10.20
CA TYR A 93 -8.92 -1.07 -9.56
C TYR A 93 -9.51 -0.28 -8.38
N ASN A 94 -10.55 0.50 -8.65
CA ASN A 94 -11.19 1.33 -7.64
C ASN A 94 -12.18 0.53 -6.77
N ARG A 95 -12.74 -0.54 -7.31
CA ARG A 95 -13.70 -1.43 -6.63
C ARG A 95 -13.65 -2.82 -7.23
N LEU A 96 -14.23 -3.79 -6.54
CA LEU A 96 -14.50 -5.10 -7.12
C LEU A 96 -15.73 -5.02 -8.04
N PRO A 97 -15.79 -5.85 -9.09
CA PRO A 97 -17.00 -5.98 -9.90
C PRO A 97 -18.13 -6.58 -9.04
N TYR A 98 -19.36 -6.36 -9.45
CA TYR A 98 -20.50 -7.02 -8.83
C TYR A 98 -20.47 -8.52 -9.13
N PRO A 99 -20.83 -9.36 -8.16
CA PRO A 99 -20.98 -10.80 -8.37
C PRO A 99 -21.97 -11.12 -9.50
N ASP A 100 -21.80 -12.25 -10.15
CA ASP A 100 -22.69 -12.67 -11.23
C ASP A 100 -24.13 -12.93 -10.73
N ASP A 101 -24.28 -13.33 -9.47
CA ASP A 101 -25.60 -13.47 -8.82
C ASP A 101 -26.40 -12.16 -8.79
N GLU A 102 -25.74 -11.02 -8.63
CA GLU A 102 -26.40 -9.71 -8.71
C GLU A 102 -26.93 -9.43 -10.11
N LYS A 103 -26.18 -9.84 -11.14
CA LYS A 103 -26.61 -9.68 -12.52
C LYS A 103 -27.83 -10.57 -12.86
N THR A 104 -27.92 -11.73 -12.25
CA THR A 104 -28.97 -12.71 -12.52
C THR A 104 -30.22 -12.43 -11.67
N ASN A 105 -30.04 -12.23 -10.35
CA ASN A 105 -31.13 -12.19 -9.40
C ASN A 105 -31.60 -10.77 -9.05
N ASN A 106 -30.79 -9.73 -9.36
CA ASN A 106 -31.06 -8.34 -9.00
C ASN A 106 -30.81 -7.37 -10.17
N ALA A 107 -30.99 -7.83 -11.39
CA ALA A 107 -30.65 -7.11 -12.61
C ALA A 107 -31.28 -5.71 -12.72
N ALA A 108 -32.54 -5.55 -12.30
CA ALA A 108 -33.24 -4.29 -12.35
C ALA A 108 -32.62 -3.23 -11.46
N ASN A 109 -32.31 -3.56 -10.20
CA ASN A 109 -31.67 -2.66 -9.25
C ASN A 109 -30.22 -2.38 -9.65
N LEU A 110 -29.50 -3.40 -10.13
CA LEU A 110 -28.14 -3.24 -10.63
C LEU A 110 -28.11 -2.28 -11.82
N SER A 111 -29.05 -2.38 -12.73
CA SER A 111 -29.19 -1.45 -13.86
C SER A 111 -29.52 -0.04 -13.41
N ALA A 112 -30.40 0.13 -12.43
CA ALA A 112 -30.77 1.43 -11.88
C ALA A 112 -29.60 2.23 -11.32
N ILE A 113 -28.59 1.55 -10.74
CA ILE A 113 -27.37 2.17 -10.25
C ILE A 113 -26.24 2.21 -11.30
N GLY A 114 -26.55 1.91 -12.56
CA GLY A 114 -25.57 1.86 -13.65
C GLY A 114 -24.51 0.78 -13.48
N GLY A 115 -24.84 -0.31 -12.76
CA GLY A 115 -23.96 -1.46 -12.51
C GLY A 115 -23.98 -2.52 -13.61
N ASN A 116 -24.93 -2.42 -14.57
CA ASN A 116 -25.04 -3.37 -15.68
C ASN A 116 -24.06 -3.01 -16.81
N VAL A 117 -22.79 -3.08 -16.51
CA VAL A 117 -21.66 -2.83 -17.42
C VAL A 117 -20.61 -3.91 -17.25
N GLY A 118 -19.69 -4.05 -18.21
CA GLY A 118 -18.62 -5.03 -18.11
C GLY A 118 -17.75 -4.88 -16.87
N PRO A 119 -17.12 -5.96 -16.39
CA PRO A 119 -16.27 -5.93 -15.19
C PRO A 119 -15.17 -4.87 -15.26
N GLU A 120 -14.54 -4.68 -16.42
CA GLU A 120 -13.49 -3.70 -16.68
C GLU A 120 -13.97 -2.25 -16.50
N VAL A 121 -15.24 -1.96 -16.75
CA VAL A 121 -15.84 -0.65 -16.52
C VAL A 121 -16.23 -0.48 -15.06
N GLN A 122 -16.75 -1.56 -14.45
CA GLN A 122 -17.13 -1.55 -13.03
C GLN A 122 -15.94 -1.26 -12.12
N ILE A 123 -14.81 -1.94 -12.33
CA ILE A 123 -13.61 -1.78 -11.51
C ILE A 123 -13.01 -0.37 -11.56
N GLN A 124 -13.27 0.38 -12.63
CA GLN A 124 -12.79 1.75 -12.78
C GLN A 124 -13.67 2.78 -12.06
N LYS A 125 -14.91 2.45 -11.74
CA LYS A 125 -15.82 3.37 -11.05
C LYS A 125 -15.33 3.65 -9.63
N LYS A 126 -15.14 4.93 -9.31
CA LYS A 126 -14.83 5.34 -7.95
C LYS A 126 -15.99 5.06 -7.01
N VAL A 127 -15.69 4.76 -5.76
CA VAL A 127 -16.67 4.76 -4.66
C VAL A 127 -16.74 6.16 -4.06
N TYR A 128 -17.85 6.49 -3.40
CA TYR A 128 -18.18 7.87 -2.97
C TYR A 128 -17.14 8.55 -2.08
N TRP A 129 -16.31 7.80 -1.38
CA TRP A 129 -15.29 8.33 -0.47
C TRP A 129 -13.87 8.41 -1.10
N MET A 130 -13.72 8.05 -2.37
CA MET A 130 -12.45 8.18 -3.07
C MET A 130 -12.26 9.62 -3.56
N PRO A 131 -11.02 10.17 -3.45
CA PRO A 131 -10.70 11.50 -3.98
C PRO A 131 -10.86 11.63 -5.50
#